data_00fb4b972f5ddc4c029f529a96fb4d46
#
_entry.id   00fb4b972f5ddc4c029f529a96fb4d46
#
_cell.length_a   1.000
_cell.length_b   1.000
_cell.length_c   1.000
_cell.angle_alpha   90.00
_cell.angle_beta   90.00
_cell.angle_gamma   90.00
#
_symmetry.space_group_name_H-M   'P 1'
#
loop_
_entity.id
_entity.type
_entity.pdbx_description
1 polymer ?
#
loop_
_entity_poly.entity_id
_entity_poly.type
_entity_poly.pdbx_seq_one_letter_code
_entity_poly.pdbx_strand_id
1 'polypeptide(L)'
;MAHVLAKLRGARLVEVKAQLDKDAASHADQGMYLEHLWQNAEDSAEVLFLFQVTDLDHCRQLVKKTHAQARQQDPAVNLPEMTFLEGL
;
A
#
# COMPACT_ATOMS: atom_id res chain seq x y z
N MET A 1 -16.36 6.05 -5.07
CA MET A 1 -14.91 6.09 -5.29
C MET A 1 -14.25 4.90 -4.65
N ALA A 2 -13.27 4.35 -5.31
CA ALA A 2 -12.56 3.19 -4.79
C ALA A 2 -11.26 3.60 -4.10
N HIS A 3 -10.92 2.87 -3.05
CA HIS A 3 -9.70 3.08 -2.27
C HIS A 3 -9.08 1.74 -1.90
N VAL A 4 -7.82 1.75 -1.58
CA VAL A 4 -7.16 0.64 -0.91
C VAL A 4 -6.44 1.16 0.32
N LEU A 5 -6.72 0.52 1.46
CA LEU A 5 -6.06 0.80 2.72
C LEU A 5 -4.99 -0.26 2.96
N ALA A 6 -3.77 0.18 3.15
CA ALA A 6 -2.64 -0.69 3.45
C ALA A 6 -2.24 -0.52 4.91
N LYS A 7 -1.99 -1.64 5.59
CA LYS A 7 -1.49 -1.68 6.96
C LYS A 7 -0.20 -2.47 6.97
N LEU A 8 0.89 -1.82 7.36
CA LEU A 8 2.22 -2.42 7.40
C LEU A 8 2.76 -2.40 8.83
N ARG A 9 3.06 -3.57 9.37
CA ARG A 9 3.65 -3.73 10.70
C ARG A 9 5.15 -3.94 10.61
N GLY A 10 5.87 -3.54 11.67
CA GLY A 10 7.31 -3.63 11.69
C GLY A 10 8.00 -2.64 10.76
N ALA A 11 7.39 -1.48 10.55
CA ALA A 11 7.90 -0.44 9.67
C ALA A 11 7.85 0.92 10.36
N ARG A 12 8.69 1.84 9.92
CA ARG A 12 8.78 3.20 10.44
C ARG A 12 8.17 4.17 9.44
N LEU A 13 7.43 5.15 9.94
CA LEU A 13 6.74 6.14 9.11
C LEU A 13 7.67 6.83 8.11
N VAL A 14 8.84 7.24 8.56
CA VAL A 14 9.83 7.94 7.72
C VAL A 14 10.31 7.06 6.56
N GLU A 15 10.52 5.78 6.80
CA GLU A 15 10.98 4.83 5.79
C GLU A 15 9.88 4.52 4.77
N VAL A 16 8.64 4.34 5.26
CA VAL A 16 7.47 4.09 4.41
C VAL A 16 7.22 5.31 3.52
N LYS A 17 7.27 6.52 4.09
CA LYS A 17 7.12 7.76 3.31
C LYS A 17 8.14 7.86 2.20
N ALA A 18 9.40 7.59 2.50
CA ALA A 18 10.47 7.65 1.50
C ALA A 18 10.22 6.65 0.36
N GLN A 19 9.78 5.43 0.67
CA GLN A 19 9.47 4.42 -0.34
C GLN A 19 8.25 4.81 -1.17
N LEU A 20 7.19 5.33 -0.55
CA LEU A 20 6.00 5.79 -1.26
C LEU A 20 6.31 6.97 -2.18
N ASP A 21 7.13 7.90 -1.75
CA ASP A 21 7.57 9.04 -2.57
C ASP A 21 8.37 8.54 -3.79
N LYS A 22 9.25 7.58 -3.59
CA LYS A 22 10.06 6.98 -4.65
C LYS A 22 9.19 6.28 -5.70
N ASP A 23 8.13 5.61 -5.27
CA ASP A 23 7.26 4.81 -6.13
C ASP A 23 6.04 5.59 -6.65
N ALA A 24 5.90 6.88 -6.31
CA ALA A 24 4.71 7.68 -6.61
C ALA A 24 4.36 7.70 -8.10
N ALA A 25 5.36 7.88 -8.97
CA ALA A 25 5.13 7.90 -10.42
C ALA A 25 4.65 6.55 -10.94
N SER A 26 5.24 5.45 -10.44
CA SER A 26 4.84 4.09 -10.79
C SER A 26 3.41 3.79 -10.31
N HIS A 27 3.07 4.22 -9.11
CA HIS A 27 1.70 4.07 -8.59
C HIS A 27 0.70 4.86 -9.43
N ALA A 28 1.02 6.10 -9.81
CA ALA A 28 0.16 6.92 -10.65
C ALA A 28 -0.09 6.26 -12.02
N ASP A 29 0.94 5.66 -12.62
CA ASP A 29 0.80 4.93 -13.88
C ASP A 29 -0.17 3.75 -13.76
N GLN A 30 -0.35 3.21 -12.57
CA GLN A 30 -1.28 2.12 -12.27
C GLN A 30 -2.63 2.61 -11.74
N GLY A 31 -2.86 3.93 -11.75
CA GLY A 31 -4.11 4.51 -11.27
C GLY A 31 -4.24 4.54 -9.75
N MET A 32 -3.13 4.59 -9.04
CA MET A 32 -3.09 4.63 -7.58
C MET A 32 -2.46 5.93 -7.11
N TYR A 33 -3.19 6.67 -6.28
CA TYR A 33 -2.77 7.99 -5.79
C TYR A 33 -2.84 8.02 -4.27
N LEU A 34 -1.71 8.27 -3.62
CA LEU A 34 -1.64 8.34 -2.17
C LEU A 34 -2.43 9.55 -1.65
N GLU A 35 -3.41 9.31 -0.78
CA GLU A 35 -4.21 10.36 -0.15
C GLU A 35 -3.80 10.61 1.29
N HIS A 36 -3.50 9.56 2.03
CA HIS A 36 -3.17 9.66 3.46
C HIS A 36 -2.08 8.68 3.85
N LEU A 37 -1.28 9.10 4.82
CA LEU A 37 -0.24 8.30 5.43
C LEU A 37 -0.27 8.57 6.93
N TRP A 38 -0.44 7.50 7.72
CA TRP A 38 -0.53 7.60 9.17
C TRP A 38 0.39 6.61 9.86
N GLN A 39 0.82 6.99 11.05
CA GLN A 39 1.39 6.08 12.02
C GLN A 39 0.32 5.80 13.08
N ASN A 40 0.19 4.54 13.51
CA ASN A 40 -0.71 4.21 14.60
C ASN A 40 -0.25 4.97 15.86
N ALA A 41 -1.16 5.74 16.46
CA ALA A 41 -0.84 6.58 17.61
C ALA A 41 -0.39 5.78 18.85
N GLU A 42 -0.77 4.50 18.89
CA GLU A 42 -0.48 3.60 20.02
C GLU A 42 0.57 2.54 19.71
N ASP A 43 1.04 2.49 18.45
CA ASP A 43 2.06 1.56 18.01
C ASP A 43 2.88 2.19 16.88
N SER A 44 4.05 2.71 17.23
CA SER A 44 4.92 3.40 16.26
C SER A 44 5.51 2.48 15.18
N ALA A 45 5.39 1.17 15.36
CA ALA A 45 5.83 0.19 14.35
C ALA A 45 4.72 -0.19 13.37
N GLU A 46 3.54 0.40 13.47
CA GLU A 46 2.44 0.17 12.54
C GLU A 46 2.15 1.45 11.75
N VAL A 47 2.21 1.31 10.42
CA VAL A 47 1.96 2.41 9.48
C VAL A 47 0.78 2.05 8.59
N LEU A 48 -0.13 3.01 8.39
CA LEU A 48 -1.28 2.85 7.52
C LEU A 48 -1.22 3.87 6.40
N PHE A 49 -1.56 3.48 5.20
CA PHE A 49 -1.64 4.41 4.09
C PHE A 49 -2.82 4.09 3.18
N LEU A 50 -3.41 5.15 2.63
CA LEU A 50 -4.62 5.08 1.82
C LEU A 50 -4.35 5.59 0.42
N PHE A 51 -4.66 4.76 -0.57
CA PHE A 51 -4.63 5.15 -1.98
C PHE A 51 -6.05 5.33 -2.49
N GLN A 52 -6.27 6.37 -3.29
CA GLN A 52 -7.40 6.43 -4.20
C GLN A 52 -7.05 5.62 -5.44
N VAL A 53 -7.97 4.78 -5.92
CA VAL A 53 -7.74 3.94 -7.09
C VAL A 53 -8.80 4.19 -8.16
N THR A 54 -8.37 4.28 -9.41
CA THR A 54 -9.25 4.53 -10.54
C THR A 54 -9.92 3.27 -11.05
N ASP A 55 -9.28 2.10 -10.86
CA ASP A 55 -9.80 0.80 -11.28
C ASP A 55 -9.49 -0.23 -10.20
N LEU A 56 -10.51 -0.58 -9.42
CA LEU A 56 -10.36 -1.46 -8.27
C LEU A 56 -9.96 -2.87 -8.66
N ASP A 57 -10.53 -3.42 -9.74
CA ASP A 57 -10.20 -4.77 -10.20
C ASP A 57 -8.75 -4.86 -10.68
N HIS A 58 -8.30 -3.85 -11.41
CA HIS A 58 -6.90 -3.76 -11.82
C HIS A 58 -5.97 -3.68 -10.59
N CYS A 59 -6.33 -2.87 -9.61
CA CYS A 59 -5.56 -2.73 -8.37
C CYS A 59 -5.48 -4.06 -7.62
N ARG A 60 -6.59 -4.80 -7.48
CA ARG A 60 -6.60 -6.13 -6.85
C ARG A 60 -5.62 -7.08 -7.53
N GLN A 61 -5.67 -7.14 -8.86
CA GLN A 61 -4.80 -8.01 -9.64
C GLN A 61 -3.34 -7.61 -9.52
N LEU A 62 -3.06 -6.31 -9.55
CA LEU A 62 -1.71 -5.77 -9.40
C LEU A 62 -1.12 -6.11 -8.03
N VAL A 63 -1.87 -5.90 -6.95
CA VAL A 63 -1.45 -6.23 -5.59
C VAL A 63 -1.17 -7.72 -5.46
N LYS A 64 -2.08 -8.56 -5.95
CA LYS A 64 -1.91 -10.02 -5.91
C LYS A 64 -0.64 -10.45 -6.62
N LYS A 65 -0.39 -9.93 -7.81
CA LYS A 65 0.79 -10.25 -8.62
C LYS A 65 2.08 -9.77 -7.98
N THR A 66 2.13 -8.51 -7.54
CA THR A 66 3.35 -7.93 -6.97
C THR A 66 3.70 -8.56 -5.63
N HIS A 67 2.72 -8.86 -4.78
CA HIS A 67 2.95 -9.55 -3.52
C HIS A 67 3.42 -10.98 -3.73
N ALA A 68 2.85 -11.69 -4.70
CA ALA A 68 3.30 -13.05 -5.04
C ALA A 68 4.75 -13.05 -5.53
N GLN A 69 5.12 -12.10 -6.38
CA GLN A 69 6.50 -11.94 -6.86
C GLN A 69 7.47 -11.63 -5.73
N ALA A 70 7.08 -10.75 -4.81
CA ALA A 70 7.90 -10.40 -3.66
C ALA A 70 8.15 -11.61 -2.76
N ARG A 71 7.12 -12.44 -2.52
CA ARG A 71 7.26 -13.67 -1.73
C ARG A 71 8.14 -14.72 -2.40
N GLN A 72 8.14 -14.78 -3.73
CA GLN A 72 9.02 -15.68 -4.48
C GLN A 72 10.49 -15.29 -4.31
N GLN A 73 10.78 -13.99 -4.31
CA GLN A 73 12.14 -13.48 -4.13
C GLN A 73 12.60 -13.59 -2.68
N ASP A 74 11.71 -13.36 -1.73
CA ASP A 74 11.99 -13.42 -0.29
C ASP A 74 10.75 -13.92 0.45
N PRO A 75 10.69 -15.22 0.83
CA PRO A 75 9.55 -15.77 1.56
C PRO A 75 9.27 -15.08 2.90
N ALA A 76 10.28 -14.40 3.47
CA ALA A 76 10.15 -13.66 4.73
C ALA A 76 9.83 -12.17 4.53
N VAL A 77 9.52 -11.75 3.30
CA VAL A 77 9.26 -10.34 3.01
C VAL A 77 8.08 -9.81 3.84
N ASN A 78 8.25 -8.61 4.38
CA ASN A 78 7.20 -7.93 5.13
C ASN A 78 6.30 -7.15 4.15
N LEU A 79 5.09 -7.65 3.93
CA LEU A 79 4.13 -7.06 3.02
C LEU A 79 2.97 -6.43 3.80
N PRO A 80 2.40 -5.33 3.29
CA PRO A 80 1.23 -4.73 3.91
C PRO A 80 0.00 -5.61 3.73
N GLU A 81 -0.89 -5.55 4.72
CA GLU A 81 -2.23 -6.09 4.63
C GLU A 81 -3.10 -5.07 3.87
N MET A 82 -3.74 -5.52 2.80
CA MET A 82 -4.51 -4.66 1.92
C MET A 82 -6.00 -4.85 2.13
N THR A 83 -6.73 -3.75 2.27
CA THR A 83 -8.20 -3.74 2.34
C THR A 83 -8.74 -2.90 1.20
N PHE A 84 -9.53 -3.52 0.33
CA PHE A 84 -10.12 -2.85 -0.83
C PHE A 84 -11.48 -2.28 -0.44
N LEU A 85 -11.69 -1.00 -0.74
CA LEU A 85 -12.84 -0.22 -0.27
C LEU A 85 -13.57 0.43 -1.44
N GLU A 86 -14.89 0.39 -1.40
CA GLU A 86 -15.74 1.13 -2.33
C GLU A 86 -16.61 2.10 -1.53
N GLY A 87 -16.55 3.39 -1.91
CA GLY A 87 -17.38 4.42 -1.33
C GLY A 87 -18.71 4.58 -2.06
N LEU A 88 -19.71 5.09 -1.36
CA LEU A 88 -21.00 5.43 -1.95
C LEU A 88 -20.94 6.78 -2.68
#